data_f4cbd5b4a966cd2954779431eb44cf3c
#
_entry.id   f4cbd5b4a966cd2954779431eb44cf3c
#
_cell.length_a   1.000
_cell.length_b   1.000
_cell.length_c   1.000
_cell.angle_alpha   90.00
_cell.angle_beta   90.00
_cell.angle_gamma   90.00
#
_symmetry.space_group_name_H-M   'P 1'
#
loop_
_entity.id
_entity.type
_entity.pdbx_description
1 polymer ?
#
loop_
_entity_poly.entity_id
_entity_poly.type
_entity_poly.pdbx_seq_one_letter_code
_entity_poly.pdbx_strand_id
1 'polypeptide(L)'
;MTTRRTFVKTVAVGSAAAASSGSILSSAVPLLQSVSTEMSDGKSKYGKCLVKLPIRKMGDASMFAAGADLLHGFPCNIIYAFGLKVGQLGLSTEPHVHDHDEVVYFIGSDPKDIGDLGAEVNFKIGPKGQEEDHIFSEPMAVVIPKGVWHCPMETLKFQKPFLCMAVSLTTKYEFHYANKPKA
;
A
#
# COMPACT_ATOMS: atom_id res chain seq x y z
N MET A 1 -21.25 -17.68 12.89
CA MET A 1 -19.76 -17.60 12.92
C MET A 1 -19.22 -18.24 11.66
N THR A 2 -18.96 -17.44 10.63
CA THR A 2 -18.42 -17.92 9.34
C THR A 2 -16.90 -17.79 9.40
N THR A 3 -16.23 -18.91 9.40
CA THR A 3 -14.77 -19.00 9.56
C THR A 3 -14.05 -18.43 8.34
N ARG A 4 -12.99 -17.66 8.58
CA ARG A 4 -12.06 -17.07 7.59
C ARG A 4 -11.57 -18.03 6.48
N ARG A 5 -11.76 -19.33 6.65
CA ARG A 5 -11.33 -20.36 5.68
C ARG A 5 -12.22 -20.50 4.44
N THR A 6 -13.42 -19.95 4.44
CA THR A 6 -14.35 -20.15 3.31
C THR A 6 -14.15 -19.12 2.20
N PHE A 7 -13.59 -17.94 2.52
CA PHE A 7 -13.37 -16.88 1.53
C PHE A 7 -12.19 -17.17 0.57
N VAL A 8 -11.18 -17.90 1.07
CA VAL A 8 -9.96 -18.21 0.28
C VAL A 8 -10.19 -19.31 -0.78
N LYS A 9 -11.27 -20.08 -0.68
CA LYS A 9 -11.51 -21.22 -1.60
C LYS A 9 -12.20 -20.87 -2.93
N THR A 10 -12.69 -19.65 -3.10
CA THR A 10 -13.50 -19.30 -4.29
C THR A 10 -12.69 -18.59 -5.39
N VAL A 11 -11.42 -18.26 -5.18
CA VAL A 11 -10.56 -17.58 -6.18
C VAL A 11 -9.46 -18.51 -6.72
N ALA A 12 -9.70 -19.81 -6.76
CA ALA A 12 -8.81 -20.75 -7.44
C ALA A 12 -9.30 -20.95 -8.89
N VAL A 13 -8.96 -20.03 -9.78
CA VAL A 13 -8.92 -20.30 -11.23
C VAL A 13 -7.47 -20.36 -11.65
N GLY A 14 -7.08 -21.53 -12.11
CA GLY A 14 -5.73 -21.94 -12.33
C GLY A 14 -4.96 -21.17 -13.40
N SER A 15 -3.66 -21.18 -13.25
CA SER A 15 -2.71 -21.34 -14.36
C SER A 15 -1.39 -21.84 -13.79
N ALA A 16 -1.00 -23.01 -14.24
CA ALA A 16 0.35 -23.50 -14.11
C ALA A 16 1.29 -22.67 -14.99
N ALA A 17 2.37 -22.16 -14.43
CA ALA A 17 3.47 -21.71 -15.20
C ALA A 17 4.79 -21.88 -14.43
N ALA A 18 5.76 -22.35 -15.16
CA ALA A 18 7.04 -22.88 -14.77
C ALA A 18 7.94 -21.89 -14.01
N ALA A 19 8.73 -22.46 -13.11
CA ALA A 19 9.83 -21.81 -12.44
C ALA A 19 10.93 -21.40 -13.44
N SER A 20 11.36 -20.14 -13.36
CA SER A 20 12.69 -19.74 -13.78
C SER A 20 13.22 -18.68 -12.80
N SER A 21 14.28 -19.03 -12.11
CA SER A 21 15.06 -18.19 -11.23
C SER A 21 15.75 -17.08 -12.02
N GLY A 22 15.30 -15.86 -11.86
CA GLY A 22 15.97 -14.68 -12.37
C GLY A 22 15.96 -13.60 -11.28
N SER A 23 17.13 -13.29 -10.74
CA SER A 23 17.32 -12.17 -9.81
C SER A 23 16.93 -10.87 -10.51
N ILE A 24 15.79 -10.33 -10.15
CA ILE A 24 15.34 -9.01 -10.60
C ILE A 24 15.89 -8.00 -9.62
N LEU A 25 16.77 -7.12 -10.10
CA LEU A 25 17.12 -5.91 -9.38
C LEU A 25 15.84 -5.15 -9.05
N SER A 26 15.43 -5.27 -7.80
CA SER A 26 14.38 -4.48 -7.19
C SER A 26 14.74 -3.01 -7.40
N SER A 27 13.94 -2.30 -8.21
CA SER A 27 13.91 -0.85 -8.09
C SER A 27 13.21 -0.55 -6.76
N ALA A 28 13.94 -0.81 -5.67
CA ALA A 28 13.53 -0.41 -4.35
C ALA A 28 13.23 1.08 -4.42
N VAL A 29 12.00 1.44 -4.15
CA VAL A 29 11.63 2.82 -3.90
C VAL A 29 12.61 3.32 -2.83
N PRO A 30 13.38 4.41 -3.07
CA PRO A 30 14.36 4.89 -2.10
C PRO A 30 13.75 5.30 -0.75
N LEU A 31 12.43 5.16 -0.61
CA LEU A 31 11.66 5.46 0.58
C LEU A 31 11.96 4.55 1.79
N LEU A 32 12.50 3.36 1.57
CA LEU A 32 12.73 2.38 2.64
C LEU A 32 14.20 2.34 3.13
N GLN A 33 15.03 3.28 2.68
CA GLN A 33 16.40 3.35 3.21
C GLN A 33 16.39 3.70 4.70
N SER A 34 17.11 2.88 5.44
CA SER A 34 17.30 2.90 6.88
C SER A 34 17.48 4.31 7.46
N VAL A 35 16.46 4.78 8.15
CA VAL A 35 16.62 5.85 9.14
C VAL A 35 17.09 5.15 10.41
N SER A 36 18.32 5.41 10.85
CA SER A 36 18.78 4.98 12.15
C SER A 36 17.85 5.59 13.21
N THR A 37 16.97 4.77 13.76
CA THR A 37 16.07 5.17 14.82
C THR A 37 16.88 5.18 16.10
N GLU A 38 17.05 6.33 16.72
CA GLU A 38 17.52 6.38 18.10
C GLU A 38 16.49 5.63 18.96
N MET A 39 16.89 4.44 19.41
CA MET A 39 16.08 3.64 20.32
C MET A 39 16.00 4.37 21.67
N SER A 40 14.81 4.38 22.27
CA SER A 40 14.62 4.86 23.63
C SER A 40 15.67 4.23 24.55
N ASP A 41 16.27 5.03 25.41
CA ASP A 41 17.31 4.64 26.36
C ASP A 41 16.92 3.33 27.07
N GLY A 42 17.86 2.40 27.20
CA GLY A 42 17.66 1.02 27.65
C GLY A 42 17.11 0.81 29.07
N LYS A 43 16.38 1.80 29.61
CA LYS A 43 15.81 1.78 30.97
C LYS A 43 14.41 1.16 31.04
N SER A 44 13.69 1.06 29.91
CA SER A 44 12.33 0.50 29.90
C SER A 44 12.34 -0.94 29.38
N LYS A 45 11.68 -1.86 30.09
CA LYS A 45 11.47 -3.25 29.69
C LYS A 45 10.80 -3.36 28.28
N TYR A 46 9.93 -2.44 27.96
CA TYR A 46 9.15 -2.43 26.70
C TYR A 46 9.54 -1.28 25.76
N GLY A 47 10.59 -0.52 26.06
CA GLY A 47 11.03 0.61 25.25
C GLY A 47 11.28 0.23 23.78
N LYS A 48 11.81 -0.98 23.56
CA LYS A 48 12.02 -1.53 22.20
C LYS A 48 10.74 -1.74 21.38
N CYS A 49 9.56 -1.75 22.01
CA CYS A 49 8.28 -1.86 21.30
C CYS A 49 7.82 -0.50 20.74
N LEU A 50 8.48 0.59 21.12
CA LEU A 50 8.15 1.93 20.65
C LEU A 50 9.08 2.29 19.51
N VAL A 51 8.51 2.47 18.33
CA VAL A 51 9.23 2.81 17.10
C VAL A 51 8.81 4.21 16.66
N LYS A 52 9.79 5.12 16.53
CA LYS A 52 9.54 6.46 16.00
C LYS A 52 9.33 6.37 14.49
N LEU A 53 8.18 6.86 14.02
CA LEU A 53 7.87 6.85 12.60
C LEU A 53 8.73 7.85 11.81
N PRO A 54 9.33 7.45 10.69
CA PRO A 54 10.16 8.31 9.84
C PRO A 54 9.28 9.20 8.94
N ILE A 55 8.74 10.28 9.49
CA ILE A 55 7.92 11.22 8.72
C ILE A 55 8.78 11.95 7.68
N ARG A 56 8.32 11.95 6.44
CA ARG A 56 8.99 12.61 5.30
C ARG A 56 8.04 13.59 4.63
N LYS A 57 8.60 14.60 3.97
CA LYS A 57 7.87 15.48 3.07
C LYS A 57 7.93 14.96 1.64
N MET A 58 6.79 15.00 0.96
CA MET A 58 6.65 14.67 -0.44
C MET A 58 5.77 15.75 -1.10
N GLY A 59 6.40 16.78 -1.63
CA GLY A 59 5.72 18.02 -2.02
C GLY A 59 5.06 18.65 -0.79
N ASP A 60 3.77 18.96 -0.91
CA ASP A 60 2.98 19.57 0.18
C ASP A 60 2.52 18.55 1.23
N ALA A 61 2.56 17.27 0.90
CA ALA A 61 2.14 16.20 1.80
C ALA A 61 3.23 15.78 2.78
N SER A 62 2.79 15.32 3.96
CA SER A 62 3.62 14.52 4.85
C SER A 62 3.21 13.06 4.71
N MET A 63 4.18 12.17 4.68
CA MET A 63 3.97 10.74 4.62
C MET A 63 4.95 9.99 5.51
N PHE A 64 4.64 8.74 5.81
CA PHE A 64 5.62 7.80 6.30
C PHE A 64 5.49 6.45 5.58
N ALA A 65 6.59 5.70 5.57
CA ALA A 65 6.59 4.29 5.24
C ALA A 65 7.36 3.55 6.34
N ALA A 66 6.82 2.45 6.82
CA ALA A 66 7.42 1.60 7.84
C ALA A 66 7.34 0.15 7.38
N GLY A 67 8.50 -0.48 7.21
CA GLY A 67 8.61 -1.88 6.84
C GLY A 67 9.14 -2.73 7.99
N ALA A 68 9.33 -4.01 7.74
CA ALA A 68 9.75 -4.99 8.73
C ALA A 68 11.13 -4.67 9.36
N ASP A 69 12.03 -4.02 8.64
CA ASP A 69 13.31 -3.53 9.13
C ASP A 69 13.14 -2.54 10.29
N LEU A 70 12.23 -1.59 10.16
CA LEU A 70 11.88 -0.64 11.20
C LEU A 70 11.01 -1.28 12.30
N LEU A 71 10.13 -2.20 11.94
CA LEU A 71 9.14 -2.83 12.82
C LEU A 71 9.68 -4.13 13.49
N HIS A 72 11.00 -4.25 13.64
CA HIS A 72 11.65 -5.39 14.30
C HIS A 72 11.31 -6.77 13.72
N GLY A 73 11.17 -6.86 12.40
CA GLY A 73 10.85 -8.10 11.72
C GLY A 73 9.35 -8.43 11.68
N PHE A 74 8.49 -7.54 12.18
CA PHE A 74 7.05 -7.74 12.08
C PHE A 74 6.63 -7.78 10.59
N PRO A 75 5.87 -8.81 10.14
CA PRO A 75 5.61 -9.03 8.72
C PRO A 75 4.53 -8.08 8.18
N CYS A 76 4.84 -6.79 8.20
CA CYS A 76 3.95 -5.74 7.75
C CYS A 76 4.76 -4.58 7.17
N ASN A 77 4.30 -4.03 6.06
CA ASN A 77 4.74 -2.75 5.53
C ASN A 77 3.55 -1.82 5.46
N ILE A 78 3.72 -0.60 5.94
CA ILE A 78 2.67 0.41 5.96
C ILE A 78 3.17 1.66 5.26
N ILE A 79 2.38 2.15 4.31
CA ILE A 79 2.57 3.46 3.68
C ILE A 79 1.34 4.30 4.03
N TYR A 80 1.58 5.49 4.53
CA TYR A 80 0.54 6.40 4.99
C TYR A 80 0.77 7.79 4.41
N ALA A 81 -0.22 8.34 3.73
CA ALA A 81 -0.20 9.68 3.17
C ALA A 81 -1.59 10.30 3.14
N PHE A 82 -1.66 11.61 2.93
CA PHE A 82 -2.91 12.31 2.66
C PHE A 82 -3.06 12.62 1.18
N GLY A 83 -4.26 12.40 0.64
CA GLY A 83 -4.71 13.02 -0.59
C GLY A 83 -5.01 14.51 -0.32
N LEU A 84 -4.38 15.41 -1.07
CA LEU A 84 -4.46 16.86 -0.83
C LEU A 84 -4.99 17.64 -2.02
N LYS A 85 -5.21 17.00 -3.18
CA LYS A 85 -5.63 17.66 -4.42
C LYS A 85 -6.09 16.64 -5.46
N VAL A 86 -6.69 17.14 -6.53
CA VAL A 86 -6.99 16.36 -7.75
C VAL A 86 -5.70 15.91 -8.42
N GLY A 87 -5.73 14.74 -9.04
CA GLY A 87 -4.64 14.11 -9.80
C GLY A 87 -4.14 12.82 -9.18
N GLN A 88 -2.96 12.39 -9.61
CA GLN A 88 -2.38 11.13 -9.18
C GLN A 88 -2.22 11.05 -7.66
N LEU A 89 -2.66 9.92 -7.10
CA LEU A 89 -2.52 9.57 -5.71
C LEU A 89 -1.52 8.41 -5.57
N GLY A 90 -0.59 8.55 -4.61
CA GLY A 90 0.45 7.55 -4.42
C GLY A 90 1.62 7.67 -5.41
N LEU A 91 2.50 6.67 -5.38
CA LEU A 91 3.77 6.68 -6.13
C LEU A 91 3.69 5.91 -7.45
N SER A 92 2.74 5.00 -7.59
CA SER A 92 2.65 4.14 -8.76
C SER A 92 1.82 4.80 -9.86
N THR A 93 2.47 5.03 -11.01
CA THR A 93 1.83 5.60 -12.21
C THR A 93 1.37 4.54 -13.20
N GLU A 94 1.71 3.29 -12.94
CA GLU A 94 1.39 2.15 -13.81
C GLU A 94 0.85 0.98 -12.98
N PRO A 95 0.07 0.07 -13.60
CA PRO A 95 -0.33 -1.16 -12.95
C PRO A 95 0.87 -1.99 -12.50
N HIS A 96 0.77 -2.54 -11.31
CA HIS A 96 1.76 -3.44 -10.74
C HIS A 96 1.10 -4.57 -9.96
N VAL A 97 1.89 -5.56 -9.57
CA VAL A 97 1.46 -6.75 -8.85
C VAL A 97 2.45 -7.10 -7.75
N HIS A 98 1.95 -7.67 -6.67
CA HIS A 98 2.74 -8.14 -5.52
C HIS A 98 2.64 -9.65 -5.34
N ASP A 99 3.67 -10.21 -4.70
CA ASP A 99 3.69 -11.58 -4.21
C ASP A 99 3.15 -11.73 -2.78
N HIS A 100 2.41 -10.74 -2.29
CA HIS A 100 1.79 -10.69 -0.97
C HIS A 100 0.41 -10.04 -1.04
N ASP A 101 -0.38 -10.21 0.02
CA ASP A 101 -1.68 -9.56 0.18
C ASP A 101 -1.48 -8.10 0.64
N GLU A 102 -2.32 -7.21 0.13
CA GLU A 102 -2.34 -5.79 0.49
C GLU A 102 -3.77 -5.32 0.73
N VAL A 103 -3.92 -4.33 1.59
CA VAL A 103 -5.17 -3.58 1.75
C VAL A 103 -4.87 -2.10 1.70
N VAL A 104 -5.57 -1.37 0.83
CA VAL A 104 -5.49 0.09 0.76
C VAL A 104 -6.75 0.69 1.34
N TYR A 105 -6.59 1.53 2.35
CA TYR A 105 -7.67 2.25 3.02
C TYR A 105 -7.74 3.69 2.53
N PHE A 106 -8.97 4.15 2.30
CA PHE A 106 -9.31 5.55 2.04
C PHE A 106 -10.28 5.98 3.14
N ILE A 107 -9.90 6.98 3.92
CA ILE A 107 -10.64 7.37 5.14
C ILE A 107 -10.78 8.89 5.18
N GLY A 108 -11.97 9.39 5.53
CA GLY A 108 -12.20 10.81 5.76
C GLY A 108 -11.34 11.37 6.89
N SER A 109 -10.91 12.61 6.79
CA SER A 109 -10.06 13.25 7.80
C SER A 109 -10.82 14.05 8.85
N ASP A 110 -12.15 14.22 8.69
CA ASP A 110 -12.96 14.90 9.69
C ASP A 110 -13.25 13.96 10.86
N PRO A 111 -12.76 14.25 12.07
CA PRO A 111 -12.98 13.37 13.22
C PRO A 111 -14.46 13.34 13.68
N LYS A 112 -15.31 14.26 13.21
CA LYS A 112 -16.75 14.28 13.49
C LYS A 112 -17.56 13.53 12.46
N ASP A 113 -17.01 13.35 11.27
CA ASP A 113 -17.64 12.61 10.16
C ASP A 113 -16.58 11.92 9.30
N ILE A 114 -16.09 10.79 9.79
CA ILE A 114 -15.15 9.94 9.04
C ILE A 114 -15.83 9.22 7.87
N GLY A 115 -17.17 9.24 7.81
CA GLY A 115 -17.99 8.67 6.74
C GLY A 115 -17.97 9.50 5.46
N ASP A 116 -17.59 10.79 5.54
CA ASP A 116 -17.37 11.64 4.38
C ASP A 116 -15.90 11.63 3.97
N LEU A 117 -15.59 10.98 2.84
CA LEU A 117 -14.23 10.94 2.30
C LEU A 117 -13.73 12.34 1.91
N GLY A 118 -14.62 13.23 1.47
CA GLY A 118 -14.26 14.56 0.97
C GLY A 118 -13.55 14.57 -0.38
N ALA A 119 -13.63 13.48 -1.11
CA ALA A 119 -13.03 13.30 -2.43
C ALA A 119 -13.77 12.23 -3.23
N GLU A 120 -13.57 12.25 -4.54
CA GLU A 120 -13.91 11.13 -5.43
C GLU A 120 -12.61 10.54 -5.93
N VAL A 121 -12.43 9.25 -5.73
CA VAL A 121 -11.20 8.52 -6.06
C VAL A 121 -11.51 7.46 -7.10
N ASN A 122 -10.64 7.31 -8.09
CA ASN A 122 -10.61 6.17 -8.99
C ASN A 122 -9.44 5.26 -8.58
N PHE A 123 -9.73 4.00 -8.34
CA PHE A 123 -8.77 2.94 -8.11
C PHE A 123 -8.85 1.93 -9.25
N LYS A 124 -7.77 1.77 -10.01
CA LYS A 124 -7.75 0.84 -11.13
C LYS A 124 -7.30 -0.54 -10.69
N ILE A 125 -8.03 -1.58 -11.12
CA ILE A 125 -7.71 -2.99 -10.87
C ILE A 125 -7.69 -3.73 -12.21
N GLY A 126 -6.63 -4.49 -12.45
CA GLY A 126 -6.44 -5.25 -13.68
C GLY A 126 -5.06 -5.04 -14.29
N PRO A 127 -4.64 -5.94 -15.21
CA PRO A 127 -3.38 -5.81 -15.91
C PRO A 127 -3.41 -4.63 -16.90
N LYS A 128 -2.24 -4.13 -17.26
CA LYS A 128 -2.08 -2.99 -18.18
C LYS A 128 -2.84 -3.19 -19.48
N GLY A 129 -3.72 -2.23 -19.80
CA GLY A 129 -4.60 -2.24 -20.97
C GLY A 129 -5.91 -3.01 -20.79
N GLN A 130 -6.18 -3.54 -19.59
CA GLN A 130 -7.41 -4.22 -19.21
C GLN A 130 -7.85 -3.82 -17.80
N GLU A 131 -7.42 -2.62 -17.35
CA GLU A 131 -7.77 -2.10 -16.05
C GLU A 131 -9.25 -1.74 -15.99
N GLU A 132 -9.89 -2.13 -14.89
CA GLU A 132 -11.24 -1.70 -14.53
C GLU A 132 -11.17 -0.48 -13.63
N ASP A 133 -12.00 0.53 -13.92
CA ASP A 133 -12.14 1.73 -13.08
C ASP A 133 -13.10 1.46 -11.92
N HIS A 134 -12.66 1.71 -10.70
CA HIS A 134 -13.47 1.62 -9.49
C HIS A 134 -13.54 3.01 -8.84
N ILE A 135 -14.65 3.72 -9.10
CA ILE A 135 -14.84 5.10 -8.63
C ILE A 135 -15.72 5.08 -7.37
N PHE A 136 -15.26 5.77 -6.33
CA PHE A 136 -15.97 5.88 -5.06
C PHE A 136 -15.73 7.25 -4.40
N SER A 137 -16.68 7.69 -3.57
CA SER A 137 -16.61 8.93 -2.78
C SER A 137 -16.86 8.70 -1.28
N GLU A 138 -16.98 7.45 -0.88
CA GLU A 138 -17.14 7.01 0.50
C GLU A 138 -15.85 6.38 1.02
N PRO A 139 -15.63 6.28 2.35
CA PRO A 139 -14.53 5.53 2.91
C PRO A 139 -14.53 4.09 2.40
N MET A 140 -13.37 3.64 1.93
CA MET A 140 -13.23 2.37 1.23
C MET A 140 -12.00 1.60 1.72
N ALA A 141 -12.12 0.29 1.80
CA ALA A 141 -10.99 -0.63 1.89
C ALA A 141 -10.91 -1.44 0.61
N VAL A 142 -9.86 -1.24 -0.17
CA VAL A 142 -9.57 -2.04 -1.35
C VAL A 142 -8.68 -3.20 -0.95
N VAL A 143 -9.22 -4.42 -1.03
CA VAL A 143 -8.50 -5.65 -0.68
C VAL A 143 -7.87 -6.22 -1.94
N ILE A 144 -6.56 -6.34 -1.94
CA ILE A 144 -5.74 -6.75 -3.08
C ILE A 144 -5.05 -8.08 -2.71
N PRO A 145 -5.61 -9.22 -3.11
CA PRO A 145 -4.94 -10.50 -2.93
C PRO A 145 -3.64 -10.56 -3.73
N LYS A 146 -2.68 -11.33 -3.23
CA LYS A 146 -1.47 -11.69 -3.97
C LYS A 146 -1.77 -12.03 -5.43
N GLY A 147 -1.01 -11.44 -6.35
CA GLY A 147 -1.12 -11.69 -7.79
C GLY A 147 -2.20 -10.88 -8.52
N VAL A 148 -2.93 -10.02 -7.82
CA VAL A 148 -3.90 -9.11 -8.44
C VAL A 148 -3.18 -7.84 -8.89
N TRP A 149 -3.29 -7.52 -10.19
CA TRP A 149 -2.80 -6.28 -10.78
C TRP A 149 -3.66 -5.11 -10.34
N HIS A 150 -3.04 -4.00 -9.97
CA HIS A 150 -3.74 -2.81 -9.48
C HIS A 150 -2.91 -1.55 -9.69
N CYS A 151 -3.54 -0.39 -9.43
CA CYS A 151 -3.02 0.95 -9.71
C CYS A 151 -3.06 1.29 -11.24
N PRO A 152 -2.92 2.58 -11.61
CA PRO A 152 -2.75 3.73 -10.72
C PRO A 152 -4.00 4.09 -9.91
N MET A 153 -3.80 4.96 -8.91
CA MET A 153 -4.87 5.61 -8.16
C MET A 153 -4.92 7.09 -8.53
N GLU A 154 -6.12 7.66 -8.60
CA GLU A 154 -6.31 9.06 -8.95
C GLU A 154 -7.44 9.69 -8.14
N THR A 155 -7.22 10.91 -7.64
CA THR A 155 -8.27 11.75 -7.08
C THR A 155 -8.93 12.52 -8.21
N LEU A 156 -10.20 12.22 -8.49
CA LEU A 156 -10.98 12.83 -9.56
C LEU A 156 -11.62 14.15 -9.13
N LYS A 157 -12.12 14.19 -7.86
CA LYS A 157 -12.67 15.39 -7.21
C LYS A 157 -12.10 15.52 -5.81
N PHE A 158 -11.87 16.74 -5.39
CA PHE A 158 -11.28 17.04 -4.09
C PHE A 158 -12.03 18.19 -3.42
N GLN A 159 -12.44 17.98 -2.18
CA GLN A 159 -13.10 18.97 -1.32
C GLN A 159 -12.31 19.20 -0.03
N LYS A 160 -11.84 18.12 0.61
CA LYS A 160 -11.03 18.18 1.83
C LYS A 160 -10.00 17.03 1.86
N PRO A 161 -8.91 17.17 2.63
CA PRO A 161 -7.91 16.10 2.75
C PRO A 161 -8.55 14.79 3.20
N PHE A 162 -8.01 13.69 2.71
CA PHE A 162 -8.39 12.35 3.13
C PHE A 162 -7.12 11.49 3.32
N LEU A 163 -7.25 10.47 4.15
CA LEU A 163 -6.17 9.52 4.39
C LEU A 163 -6.17 8.43 3.32
N CYS A 164 -4.98 8.16 2.78
CA CYS A 164 -4.68 6.96 2.00
C CYS A 164 -3.61 6.15 2.75
N MET A 165 -3.93 4.89 3.11
CA MET A 165 -3.02 4.02 3.84
C MET A 165 -2.97 2.64 3.19
N ALA A 166 -1.81 2.23 2.71
CA ALA A 166 -1.57 0.87 2.23
C ALA A 166 -0.91 0.03 3.33
N VAL A 167 -1.42 -1.17 3.53
CA VAL A 167 -0.92 -2.17 4.48
C VAL A 167 -0.64 -3.45 3.72
N SER A 168 0.64 -3.78 3.57
CA SER A 168 1.10 -4.98 2.86
C SER A 168 1.58 -6.02 3.87
N LEU A 169 1.06 -7.25 3.77
CA LEU A 169 1.32 -8.33 4.73
C LEU A 169 2.57 -9.13 4.33
N THR A 170 3.72 -8.49 4.45
CA THR A 170 5.01 -9.08 4.09
C THR A 170 6.15 -8.48 4.91
N THR A 171 7.23 -9.23 5.08
CA THR A 171 8.50 -8.69 5.61
C THR A 171 9.31 -7.96 4.55
N LYS A 172 9.06 -8.22 3.26
CA LYS A 172 9.79 -7.61 2.14
C LYS A 172 8.80 -7.06 1.13
N TYR A 173 8.74 -5.73 1.03
CA TYR A 173 7.88 -5.07 0.06
C TYR A 173 8.54 -5.09 -1.33
N GLU A 174 7.93 -5.81 -2.25
CA GLU A 174 8.34 -5.92 -3.65
C GLU A 174 7.12 -5.81 -4.56
N PHE A 175 7.31 -5.20 -5.72
CA PHE A 175 6.29 -5.12 -6.76
C PHE A 175 6.90 -5.26 -8.15
N HIS A 176 6.09 -5.71 -9.11
CA HIS A 176 6.50 -5.96 -10.49
C HIS A 176 5.59 -5.18 -11.43
N TYR A 177 6.19 -4.47 -12.38
CA TYR A 177 5.50 -3.81 -13.49
C TYR A 177 5.40 -4.71 -14.72
N ALA A 178 4.32 -4.58 -15.52
CA ALA A 178 4.07 -5.40 -16.71
C ALA A 178 5.15 -5.32 -17.80
N ASN A 179 5.91 -4.24 -17.88
CA ASN A 179 6.81 -3.93 -19.00
C ASN A 179 8.27 -3.68 -18.59
N LYS A 180 8.76 -4.17 -17.45
CA LYS A 180 10.20 -4.19 -17.27
C LYS A 180 10.74 -5.45 -17.94
N PRO A 181 11.66 -5.33 -18.94
CA PRO A 181 12.38 -6.50 -19.46
C PRO A 181 13.05 -7.20 -18.28
N LYS A 182 12.96 -8.53 -18.26
CA LYS A 182 13.76 -9.33 -17.32
C LYS A 182 15.22 -8.99 -17.59
N ALA A 183 15.89 -8.38 -16.61
CA ALA A 183 17.32 -8.15 -16.65
C ALA A 183 18.07 -9.47 -16.52
#